data_b9b17abef5e1157c40e90021fd2a616f
#
_entry.id   b9b17abef5e1157c40e90021fd2a616f
#
_cell.length_a   1.000
_cell.length_b   1.000
_cell.length_c   1.000
_cell.angle_alpha   90.00
_cell.angle_beta   90.00
_cell.angle_gamma   90.00
#
_symmetry.space_group_name_H-M   'P 1'
#
loop_
_entity.id
_entity.type
_entity.pdbx_description
1 polymer ?
#
loop_
_entity_poly.entity_id
_entity_poly.type
_entity_poly.pdbx_seq_one_letter_code
_entity_poly.pdbx_strand_id
1 'polypeptide(L)'
;MANQAQALVGAPRLMLLDEPTNGLDPAGRTAMLELIGRIGAEFGISIVVASHLLGEIERICDHLVAIDGGRLLRADSITSFTQASQVLAVEVEEGLAQLQAELAARGLPVTVQARTLLVPLGGDDTYDVVRDCVAALALPLCRLEQRRHQVEELFRDGEEIQHA
;
A
#
# COMPACT_ATOMS: atom_id res chain seq x y z
N MET A 1 23.11 -16.29 2.22
CA MET A 1 22.53 -17.45 2.94
C MET A 1 23.30 -17.88 4.20
N ALA A 2 24.62 -17.84 4.26
CA ALA A 2 25.36 -18.25 5.47
C ALA A 2 25.04 -17.38 6.72
N ASN A 3 24.86 -16.09 6.58
CA ASN A 3 24.61 -15.18 7.70
C ASN A 3 23.25 -15.40 8.40
N GLN A 4 22.22 -15.82 7.68
CA GLN A 4 20.89 -16.03 8.27
C GLN A 4 20.83 -17.34 9.08
N ALA A 5 21.50 -18.39 8.60
CA ALA A 5 21.61 -19.64 9.35
C ALA A 5 22.39 -19.44 10.68
N GLN A 6 23.39 -18.58 10.66
CA GLN A 6 24.17 -18.24 11.85
C GLN A 6 23.35 -17.47 12.89
N ALA A 7 22.42 -16.61 12.47
CA ALA A 7 21.55 -15.87 13.38
C ALA A 7 20.58 -16.77 14.15
N LEU A 8 20.24 -17.94 13.62
CA LEU A 8 19.34 -18.92 14.26
C LEU A 8 20.02 -19.78 15.34
N VAL A 9 21.35 -19.92 15.29
CA VAL A 9 22.10 -20.82 16.21
C VAL A 9 21.92 -20.41 17.69
N GLY A 10 21.71 -19.11 17.96
CA GLY A 10 21.50 -18.59 19.32
C GLY A 10 20.08 -18.71 19.86
N ALA A 11 19.14 -19.36 19.13
CA ALA A 11 17.72 -19.39 19.45
C ALA A 11 17.17 -17.99 19.86
N PRO A 12 17.29 -16.98 18.99
CA PRO A 12 16.93 -15.60 19.33
C PRO A 12 15.42 -15.47 19.49
N ARG A 13 14.98 -14.55 20.33
CA ARG A 13 13.58 -14.14 20.44
C ARG A 13 13.18 -13.10 19.37
N LEU A 14 14.17 -12.37 18.88
CA LEU A 14 14.02 -11.32 17.87
C LEU A 14 15.14 -11.46 16.82
N MET A 15 14.77 -11.41 15.56
CA MET A 15 15.70 -11.40 14.42
C MET A 15 15.53 -10.10 13.65
N LEU A 16 16.63 -9.47 13.29
CA LEU A 16 16.67 -8.29 12.44
C LEU A 16 17.28 -8.67 11.09
N LEU A 17 16.55 -8.45 10.01
CA LEU A 17 16.98 -8.75 8.65
C LEU A 17 17.00 -7.44 7.84
N ASP A 18 18.16 -7.11 7.31
CA ASP A 18 18.35 -5.95 6.44
C ASP A 18 18.51 -6.42 5.00
N GLU A 19 17.58 -5.97 4.13
CA GLU A 19 17.53 -6.30 2.70
C GLU A 19 17.75 -7.82 2.41
N PRO A 20 16.99 -8.74 3.04
CA PRO A 20 17.32 -10.18 3.00
C PRO A 20 17.20 -10.80 1.61
N THR A 21 16.51 -10.17 0.69
CA THR A 21 16.27 -10.62 -0.69
C THR A 21 17.17 -9.94 -1.72
N ASN A 22 17.98 -8.97 -1.27
CA ASN A 22 18.85 -8.21 -2.18
C ASN A 22 19.85 -9.12 -2.90
N GLY A 23 19.98 -8.91 -4.22
CA GLY A 23 20.87 -9.69 -5.07
C GLY A 23 20.35 -11.09 -5.43
N LEU A 24 19.16 -11.49 -5.01
CA LEU A 24 18.56 -12.75 -5.40
C LEU A 24 17.75 -12.60 -6.71
N ASP A 25 17.71 -13.67 -7.49
CA ASP A 25 16.78 -13.81 -8.61
C ASP A 25 15.33 -13.96 -8.12
N PRO A 26 14.31 -13.81 -8.97
CA PRO A 26 12.90 -13.88 -8.53
C PRO A 26 12.52 -15.17 -7.79
N ALA A 27 13.06 -16.32 -8.20
CA ALA A 27 12.81 -17.58 -7.54
C ALA A 27 13.45 -17.64 -6.15
N GLY A 28 14.71 -17.17 -6.04
CA GLY A 28 15.42 -17.05 -4.78
C GLY A 28 14.77 -16.09 -3.80
N ARG A 29 14.21 -14.97 -4.28
CA ARG A 29 13.42 -14.04 -3.45
C ARG A 29 12.21 -14.73 -2.84
N THR A 30 11.42 -15.41 -3.66
CA THR A 30 10.24 -16.14 -3.19
C THR A 30 10.61 -17.18 -2.14
N ALA A 31 11.62 -18.01 -2.41
CA ALA A 31 12.09 -19.02 -1.46
C ALA A 31 12.60 -18.40 -0.13
N MET A 32 13.26 -17.24 -0.21
CA MET A 32 13.74 -16.53 0.98
C MET A 32 12.58 -15.99 1.82
N LEU A 33 11.58 -15.37 1.21
CA LEU A 33 10.40 -14.84 1.91
C LEU A 33 9.61 -15.97 2.59
N GLU A 34 9.43 -17.10 1.90
CA GLU A 34 8.80 -18.30 2.48
C GLU A 34 9.59 -18.82 3.68
N LEU A 35 10.92 -18.86 3.58
CA LEU A 35 11.78 -19.28 4.69
C LEU A 35 11.65 -18.35 5.90
N ILE A 36 11.64 -17.02 5.69
CA ILE A 36 11.46 -16.02 6.75
C ILE A 36 10.11 -16.23 7.45
N GLY A 37 9.02 -16.36 6.68
CA GLY A 37 7.68 -16.59 7.23
C GLY A 37 7.61 -17.88 8.05
N ARG A 38 8.22 -18.98 7.56
CA ARG A 38 8.29 -20.26 8.30
C ARG A 38 9.08 -20.13 9.59
N ILE A 39 10.23 -19.45 9.58
CA ILE A 39 11.02 -19.23 10.80
C ILE A 39 10.19 -18.52 11.86
N GLY A 40 9.48 -17.45 11.51
CA GLY A 40 8.59 -16.77 12.45
C GLY A 40 7.50 -17.68 13.01
N ALA A 41 6.80 -18.40 12.14
CA ALA A 41 5.67 -19.25 12.52
C ALA A 41 6.08 -20.53 13.29
N GLU A 42 7.12 -21.25 12.83
CA GLU A 42 7.51 -22.54 13.40
C GLU A 42 8.30 -22.40 14.70
N PHE A 43 9.14 -21.36 14.81
CA PHE A 43 10.00 -21.15 15.97
C PHE A 43 9.53 -20.07 16.94
N GLY A 44 8.43 -19.34 16.60
CA GLY A 44 7.91 -18.26 17.43
C GLY A 44 8.89 -17.09 17.57
N ILE A 45 9.73 -16.85 16.56
CA ILE A 45 10.72 -15.77 16.54
C ILE A 45 10.05 -14.52 15.97
N SER A 46 10.12 -13.41 16.71
CA SER A 46 9.72 -12.10 16.16
C SER A 46 10.77 -11.65 15.14
N ILE A 47 10.31 -11.23 13.95
CA ILE A 47 11.22 -10.84 12.87
C ILE A 47 10.91 -9.40 12.44
N VAL A 48 11.95 -8.57 12.39
CA VAL A 48 11.90 -7.24 11.79
C VAL A 48 12.69 -7.29 10.48
N VAL A 49 12.03 -6.95 9.39
CA VAL A 49 12.62 -6.91 8.05
C VAL A 49 12.71 -5.46 7.60
N ALA A 50 13.89 -4.98 7.27
CA ALA A 50 14.07 -3.74 6.53
C ALA A 50 14.17 -4.07 5.04
N SER A 51 13.31 -3.47 4.22
CA SER A 51 13.29 -3.62 2.77
C SER A 51 12.66 -2.39 2.12
N HIS A 52 13.11 -2.06 0.93
CA HIS A 52 12.51 -1.04 0.08
C HIS A 52 11.45 -1.63 -0.89
N LEU A 53 11.23 -2.94 -0.87
CA LEU A 53 10.30 -3.65 -1.74
C LEU A 53 9.01 -3.97 -1.01
N LEU A 54 8.03 -3.07 -1.10
CA LEU A 54 6.75 -3.20 -0.40
C LEU A 54 6.04 -4.51 -0.68
N GLY A 55 5.99 -4.98 -1.93
CA GLY A 55 5.34 -6.24 -2.28
C GLY A 55 5.92 -7.47 -1.59
N GLU A 56 7.18 -7.41 -1.11
CA GLU A 56 7.78 -8.43 -0.28
C GLU A 56 7.29 -8.35 1.16
N ILE A 57 7.23 -7.13 1.70
CA ILE A 57 6.75 -6.85 3.06
C ILE A 57 5.28 -7.28 3.21
N GLU A 58 4.43 -6.93 2.24
CA GLU A 58 3.01 -7.31 2.24
C GLU A 58 2.78 -8.83 2.32
N ARG A 59 3.73 -9.63 1.83
CA ARG A 59 3.59 -11.10 1.79
C ARG A 59 3.92 -11.80 3.10
N ILE A 60 4.79 -11.20 3.92
CA ILE A 60 5.37 -11.89 5.10
C ILE A 60 5.20 -11.13 6.42
N CYS A 61 4.82 -9.85 6.39
CA CYS A 61 4.73 -9.01 7.58
C CYS A 61 3.27 -8.80 8.00
N ASP A 62 3.05 -8.71 9.32
CA ASP A 62 1.75 -8.37 9.91
C ASP A 62 1.63 -6.87 10.13
N HIS A 63 2.76 -6.18 10.33
CA HIS A 63 2.84 -4.75 10.63
C HIS A 63 3.89 -4.08 9.75
N LEU A 64 3.62 -2.82 9.41
CA LEU A 64 4.51 -1.95 8.67
C LEU A 64 4.87 -0.74 9.51
N VAL A 65 6.16 -0.40 9.51
CA VAL A 65 6.68 0.87 10.04
C VAL A 65 7.41 1.57 8.90
N ALA A 66 6.89 2.72 8.48
CA ALA A 66 7.50 3.54 7.44
C ALA A 66 8.26 4.70 8.08
N ILE A 67 9.51 4.87 7.67
CA ILE A 67 10.41 5.89 8.18
C ILE A 67 11.05 6.60 6.98
N ASP A 68 11.05 7.92 7.00
CA ASP A 68 11.79 8.75 6.05
C ASP A 68 12.50 9.90 6.76
N GLY A 69 13.71 10.22 6.33
CA GLY A 69 14.53 11.29 6.94
C GLY A 69 14.70 11.18 8.45
N GLY A 70 14.64 9.96 9.02
CA GLY A 70 14.71 9.72 10.47
C GLY A 70 13.41 10.02 11.22
N ARG A 71 12.31 10.28 10.52
CA ARG A 71 10.98 10.50 11.10
C ARG A 71 10.08 9.31 10.84
N LEU A 72 9.27 8.96 11.84
CA LEU A 72 8.20 7.99 11.67
C LEU A 72 7.08 8.63 10.83
N LEU A 73 6.83 8.09 9.65
CA LEU A 73 5.71 8.51 8.79
C LEU A 73 4.43 7.79 9.18
N ARG A 74 4.53 6.46 9.34
CA ARG A 74 3.36 5.64 9.66
C ARG A 74 3.79 4.34 10.36
N ALA A 75 2.96 3.87 11.29
CA ALA A 75 3.06 2.54 11.88
C ALA A 75 1.65 1.96 11.96
N ASP A 76 1.40 0.85 11.26
CA ASP A 76 0.05 0.26 11.16
C ASP A 76 0.14 -1.24 10.81
N SER A 77 -1.00 -1.95 10.93
CA SER A 77 -1.09 -3.30 10.41
C SER A 77 -0.98 -3.31 8.88
N ILE A 78 -0.43 -4.37 8.32
CA ILE A 78 -0.33 -4.49 6.86
C ILE A 78 -1.72 -4.50 6.20
N THR A 79 -2.73 -5.04 6.88
CA THR A 79 -4.11 -5.06 6.40
C THR A 79 -4.68 -3.65 6.27
N SER A 80 -4.54 -2.82 7.32
CA SER A 80 -4.97 -1.41 7.30
C SER A 80 -4.23 -0.63 6.21
N PHE A 81 -2.94 -0.93 6.04
CA PHE A 81 -2.12 -0.30 5.02
C PHE A 81 -2.58 -0.67 3.61
N THR A 82 -2.81 -1.96 3.35
CA THR A 82 -3.27 -2.46 2.04
C THR A 82 -4.66 -1.96 1.70
N GLN A 83 -5.57 -1.87 2.68
CA GLN A 83 -6.92 -1.31 2.47
C GLN A 83 -6.85 0.19 2.15
N ALA A 84 -6.06 0.96 2.90
CA ALA A 84 -5.88 2.40 2.64
C ALA A 84 -5.21 2.69 1.29
N SER A 85 -4.45 1.73 0.74
CA SER A 85 -3.80 1.86 -0.56
C SER A 85 -4.70 1.48 -1.75
N GLN A 86 -5.91 0.98 -1.51
CA GLN A 86 -6.84 0.66 -2.59
C GLN A 86 -7.60 1.92 -3.02
N VAL A 87 -7.44 2.28 -4.26
CA VAL A 87 -8.15 3.42 -4.86
C VAL A 87 -8.84 3.02 -6.15
N LEU A 88 -9.97 3.66 -6.41
CA LEU A 88 -10.66 3.60 -7.68
C LEU A 88 -10.14 4.75 -8.55
N ALA A 89 -9.47 4.42 -9.65
CA ALA A 89 -9.01 5.37 -10.64
C ALA A 89 -10.12 5.60 -11.66
N VAL A 90 -10.57 6.85 -11.78
CA VAL A 90 -11.68 7.26 -12.64
C VAL A 90 -11.17 8.29 -13.65
N GLU A 91 -11.34 8.00 -14.93
CA GLU A 91 -11.04 8.94 -16.01
C GLU A 91 -12.31 9.19 -16.83
N VAL A 92 -12.62 10.44 -17.04
CA VAL A 92 -13.71 10.91 -17.90
C VAL A 92 -13.13 11.77 -19.01
N GLU A 93 -13.78 11.77 -20.18
CA GLU A 93 -13.30 12.55 -21.33
C GLU A 93 -13.40 14.05 -21.04
N GLU A 94 -14.50 14.47 -20.40
CA GLU A 94 -14.77 15.84 -19.99
C GLU A 94 -15.53 15.85 -18.66
N GLY A 95 -15.62 17.02 -18.00
CA GLY A 95 -16.40 17.17 -16.76
C GLY A 95 -15.72 16.66 -15.49
N LEU A 96 -14.38 16.50 -15.47
CA LEU A 96 -13.64 16.01 -14.32
C LEU A 96 -13.93 16.81 -13.03
N ALA A 97 -13.96 18.14 -13.14
CA ALA A 97 -14.22 19.01 -11.99
C ALA A 97 -15.65 18.87 -11.45
N GLN A 98 -16.62 18.61 -12.33
CA GLN A 98 -18.01 18.36 -11.92
C GLN A 98 -18.14 17.04 -11.17
N LEU A 99 -17.48 15.99 -11.69
CA LEU A 99 -17.44 14.69 -11.03
C LEU A 99 -16.77 14.78 -9.66
N GLN A 100 -15.65 15.50 -9.55
CA GLN A 100 -14.96 15.73 -8.28
C GLN A 100 -15.88 16.41 -7.26
N ALA A 101 -16.57 17.48 -7.66
CA ALA A 101 -17.47 18.22 -6.78
C ALA A 101 -18.65 17.33 -6.30
N GLU A 102 -19.24 16.52 -7.20
CA GLU A 102 -20.35 15.62 -6.87
C GLU A 102 -19.92 14.51 -5.89
N LEU A 103 -18.76 13.90 -6.13
CA LEU A 103 -18.21 12.87 -5.24
C LEU A 103 -17.88 13.46 -3.86
N ALA A 104 -17.28 14.64 -3.82
CA ALA A 104 -16.99 15.35 -2.56
C ALA A 104 -18.28 15.70 -1.80
N ALA A 105 -19.34 16.13 -2.49
CA ALA A 105 -20.65 16.41 -1.89
C ALA A 105 -21.30 15.17 -1.26
N ARG A 106 -20.96 13.98 -1.76
CA ARG A 106 -21.38 12.69 -1.19
C ARG A 106 -20.46 12.17 -0.08
N GLY A 107 -19.46 12.97 0.32
CA GLY A 107 -18.54 12.65 1.41
C GLY A 107 -17.40 11.72 1.03
N LEU A 108 -17.18 11.47 -0.26
CA LEU A 108 -16.04 10.69 -0.72
C LEU A 108 -14.81 11.61 -0.86
N PRO A 109 -13.68 11.28 -0.20
CA PRO A 109 -12.44 11.98 -0.43
C PRO A 109 -11.96 11.69 -1.85
N VAL A 110 -11.57 12.73 -2.59
CA VAL A 110 -11.15 12.61 -3.99
C VAL A 110 -9.85 13.38 -4.20
N THR A 111 -8.85 12.70 -4.73
CA THR A 111 -7.58 13.31 -5.14
C THR A 111 -7.49 13.34 -6.67
N VAL A 112 -7.03 14.46 -7.22
CA VAL A 112 -6.84 14.61 -8.67
C VAL A 112 -5.37 14.42 -9.00
N GLN A 113 -5.07 13.44 -9.86
CA GLN A 113 -3.75 13.26 -10.45
C GLN A 113 -3.83 13.40 -11.97
N ALA A 114 -3.31 14.52 -12.48
CA ALA A 114 -3.38 14.86 -13.91
C ALA A 114 -4.84 14.83 -14.45
N ARG A 115 -5.26 13.76 -15.10
CA ARG A 115 -6.61 13.57 -15.67
C ARG A 115 -7.39 12.45 -14.99
N THR A 116 -6.86 11.89 -13.91
CA THR A 116 -7.46 10.77 -13.18
C THR A 116 -7.95 11.25 -11.82
N LEU A 117 -9.19 10.93 -11.46
CA LEU A 117 -9.67 11.04 -10.09
C LEU A 117 -9.32 9.74 -9.35
N LEU A 118 -8.70 9.87 -8.19
CA LEU A 118 -8.43 8.78 -7.28
C LEU A 118 -9.41 8.87 -6.11
N VAL A 119 -10.23 7.83 -5.96
CA VAL A 119 -11.23 7.73 -4.89
C VAL A 119 -10.85 6.55 -4.00
N PRO A 120 -10.49 6.77 -2.72
CA PRO A 120 -10.21 5.69 -1.80
C PRO A 120 -11.38 4.72 -1.68
N LEU A 121 -11.11 3.42 -1.75
CA LEU A 121 -12.12 2.38 -1.57
C LEU A 121 -12.38 2.18 -0.07
N GLY A 122 -13.46 2.77 0.42
CA GLY A 122 -13.93 2.62 1.80
C GLY A 122 -14.85 1.41 2.03
N GLY A 123 -15.25 0.73 0.94
CA GLY A 123 -16.16 -0.42 0.94
C GLY A 123 -16.67 -0.71 -0.47
N ASP A 124 -17.46 -1.78 -0.60
CA ASP A 124 -18.04 -2.21 -1.86
C ASP A 124 -18.97 -1.14 -2.49
N ASP A 125 -19.59 -0.30 -1.67
CA ASP A 125 -20.51 0.75 -2.10
C ASP A 125 -19.81 1.88 -2.88
N THR A 126 -18.49 2.08 -2.70
CA THR A 126 -17.76 3.16 -3.38
C THR A 126 -17.86 3.06 -4.90
N TYR A 127 -17.80 1.84 -5.42
CA TYR A 127 -17.93 1.59 -6.85
C TYR A 127 -19.28 2.03 -7.39
N ASP A 128 -20.36 1.69 -6.69
CA ASP A 128 -21.71 2.04 -7.06
C ASP A 128 -21.95 3.54 -7.02
N VAL A 129 -21.47 4.21 -5.97
CA VAL A 129 -21.57 5.67 -5.85
C VAL A 129 -20.85 6.38 -7.00
N VAL A 130 -19.63 5.97 -7.34
CA VAL A 130 -18.89 6.57 -8.45
C VAL A 130 -19.61 6.34 -9.78
N ARG A 131 -20.06 5.11 -10.06
CA ARG A 131 -20.82 4.78 -11.27
C ARG A 131 -22.10 5.63 -11.39
N ASP A 132 -22.83 5.75 -10.30
CA ASP A 132 -24.10 6.48 -10.26
C ASP A 132 -23.88 7.99 -10.45
N CYS A 133 -22.78 8.56 -9.91
CA CYS A 133 -22.40 9.95 -10.17
C CYS A 133 -22.07 10.18 -11.66
N VAL A 134 -21.25 9.31 -12.25
CA VAL A 134 -20.91 9.40 -13.67
C VAL A 134 -22.15 9.32 -14.54
N ALA A 135 -23.07 8.39 -14.23
CA ALA A 135 -24.33 8.23 -14.95
C ALA A 135 -25.26 9.44 -14.78
N ALA A 136 -25.42 9.97 -13.55
CA ALA A 136 -26.28 11.12 -13.28
C ALA A 136 -25.80 12.40 -13.98
N LEU A 137 -24.50 12.58 -14.11
CA LEU A 137 -23.87 13.70 -14.80
C LEU A 137 -23.75 13.45 -16.31
N ALA A 138 -24.15 12.28 -16.80
CA ALA A 138 -24.02 11.86 -18.20
C ALA A 138 -22.60 12.05 -18.76
N LEU A 139 -21.56 11.79 -17.94
CA LEU A 139 -20.18 11.98 -18.34
C LEU A 139 -19.66 10.78 -19.16
N PRO A 140 -18.88 11.02 -20.22
CA PRO A 140 -18.24 9.94 -20.97
C PRO A 140 -17.13 9.30 -20.13
N LEU A 141 -17.37 8.12 -19.60
CA LEU A 141 -16.42 7.36 -18.80
C LEU A 141 -15.38 6.68 -19.72
N CYS A 142 -14.10 7.04 -19.55
CA CYS A 142 -13.00 6.45 -20.30
C CYS A 142 -12.38 5.26 -19.56
N ARG A 143 -12.25 5.38 -18.21
CA ARG A 143 -11.62 4.36 -17.39
C ARG A 143 -12.25 4.33 -16.00
N LEU A 144 -12.46 3.13 -15.50
CA LEU A 144 -12.85 2.86 -14.12
C LEU A 144 -12.14 1.58 -13.68
N GLU A 145 -11.07 1.72 -12.94
CA GLU A 145 -10.27 0.57 -12.51
C GLU A 145 -9.84 0.70 -11.06
N GLN A 146 -9.77 -0.42 -10.38
CA GLN A 146 -9.18 -0.49 -9.07
C GLN A 146 -7.65 -0.51 -9.20
N ARG A 147 -6.99 0.45 -8.57
CA ARG A 147 -5.53 0.51 -8.45
C ARG A 147 -5.12 0.37 -7.00
N ARG A 148 -3.93 -0.14 -6.79
CA ARG A 148 -3.23 0.07 -5.52
C ARG A 148 -2.48 1.38 -5.64
N HIS A 149 -2.72 2.29 -4.70
CA HIS A 149 -1.86 3.45 -4.54
C HIS A 149 -0.43 2.96 -4.31
N GLN A 150 0.53 3.49 -5.04
CA GLN A 150 1.92 3.20 -4.72
C GLN A 150 2.22 3.83 -3.37
N VAL A 151 2.87 3.08 -2.49
CA VAL A 151 3.15 3.52 -1.11
C VAL A 151 3.93 4.82 -1.05
N GLU A 152 4.79 5.05 -2.05
CA GLU A 152 5.52 6.31 -2.21
C GLU A 152 4.61 7.53 -2.40
N GLU A 153 3.42 7.35 -2.96
CA GLU A 153 2.42 8.43 -3.12
C GLU A 153 1.68 8.70 -1.81
N LEU A 154 1.40 7.67 -1.00
CA LEU A 154 0.80 7.83 0.32
C LEU A 154 1.72 8.60 1.30
N PHE A 155 3.01 8.58 1.04
CA PHE A 155 3.99 9.33 1.83
C PHE A 155 4.13 10.78 1.39
N ARG A 156 3.87 11.11 0.13
CA ARG A 156 3.87 12.49 -0.37
C ARG A 156 2.65 13.28 0.09
N ASP A 157 1.47 12.65 0.10
CA ASP A 157 0.22 13.30 0.51
C ASP A 157 0.21 13.66 2.02
N GLY A 158 1.01 12.97 2.84
CA GLY A 158 1.20 13.29 4.26
C GLY A 158 1.98 14.57 4.53
N GLU A 159 2.81 15.03 3.60
CA GLU A 159 3.57 16.26 3.75
C GLU A 159 2.75 17.53 3.43
N GLU A 160 1.77 17.45 2.52
CA GLU A 160 0.93 18.61 2.17
C GLU A 160 -0.09 18.98 3.26
N ILE A 161 -0.51 18.01 4.10
CA ILE A 161 -1.50 18.26 5.17
C ILE A 161 -0.88 18.97 6.39
N GLN A 162 0.45 18.99 6.55
CA GLN A 162 1.11 19.61 7.70
C GLN A 162 1.60 21.06 7.45
N HIS A 163 1.40 21.61 6.26
CA HIS A 163 1.78 22.98 5.91
C HIS A 163 0.59 23.89 5.54
N ALA A 164 -0.65 23.50 5.87
CA ALA A 164 -1.84 24.32 5.71
C ALA A 164 -2.35 24.85 7.06
#